data_3c2790eca76b709147175e352be1c1ea
#
_entry.id   3c2790eca76b709147175e352be1c1ea
#
_cell.length_a   1.000
_cell.length_b   1.000
_cell.length_c   1.000
_cell.angle_alpha   90.00
_cell.angle_beta   90.00
_cell.angle_gamma   90.00
#
_symmetry.space_group_name_H-M   'P 1'
#
loop_
_entity.id
_entity.type
_entity.pdbx_description
1 polymer ?
#
loop_
_entity_poly.entity_id
_entity_poly.type
_entity_poly.pdbx_seq_one_letter_code
_entity_poly.pdbx_strand_id
1 'polypeptide(L)'
;MIRKIIRIDKEKCNGCGVCADACHEGAIDIIDGKAELVREHFCDGLGDCLPECPTGAISFEEREAPAYDEEAVKEAQNKKIAQNQAMSTHTGCPGSKIMQIRRTETPESVKSSSTVDSVSKLQNWPVQIKLAPVSAPYFDGAKLLLAADCTAYAYASFHKDFIQNKVTLIGCPKLDQVDYSEKLTAIIQNNNIQSVTIVRMEVPCCGGLEMAAKKALQNSGKFLPWQVITIGIDGKTIE
;
A
#
# COMPACT_ATOMS: atom_id res chain seq x y z
N MET A 1 -27.88 28.34 5.33
CA MET A 1 -28.81 28.01 4.23
C MET A 1 -29.26 26.57 4.38
N ILE A 2 -30.52 26.25 3.97
CA ILE A 2 -30.97 24.86 3.97
C ILE A 2 -30.28 24.16 2.80
N ARG A 3 -29.58 23.06 3.06
CA ARG A 3 -28.89 22.24 2.06
C ARG A 3 -28.80 20.78 2.48
N LYS A 4 -28.58 19.92 1.50
CA LYS A 4 -28.33 18.51 1.70
C LYS A 4 -26.93 18.33 2.29
N ILE A 5 -26.82 17.58 3.39
CA ILE A 5 -25.58 17.31 4.10
C ILE A 5 -25.62 15.87 4.63
N ILE A 6 -24.50 15.28 4.95
CA ILE A 6 -24.47 13.95 5.56
C ILE A 6 -24.81 14.02 7.05
N ARG A 7 -25.47 12.95 7.53
CA ARG A 7 -25.67 12.66 8.94
C ARG A 7 -25.09 11.30 9.27
N ILE A 8 -24.37 11.20 10.39
CA ILE A 8 -23.76 9.97 10.86
C ILE A 8 -24.47 9.50 12.12
N ASP A 9 -25.03 8.29 12.08
CA ASP A 9 -25.67 7.64 13.22
C ASP A 9 -24.56 6.99 14.09
N LYS A 10 -24.31 7.59 15.24
CA LYS A 10 -23.25 7.13 16.18
C LYS A 10 -23.51 5.73 16.75
N GLU A 11 -24.78 5.31 16.84
CA GLU A 11 -25.11 3.98 17.37
C GLU A 11 -24.75 2.88 16.38
N LYS A 12 -24.99 3.14 15.07
CA LYS A 12 -24.62 2.20 14.00
C LYS A 12 -23.13 2.26 13.61
N CYS A 13 -22.47 3.37 13.90
CA CYS A 13 -21.05 3.53 13.55
C CYS A 13 -20.17 2.62 14.39
N ASN A 14 -19.30 1.83 13.76
CA ASN A 14 -18.30 0.99 14.41
C ASN A 14 -16.89 1.60 14.49
N GLY A 15 -16.72 2.84 14.00
CA GLY A 15 -15.46 3.56 14.07
C GLY A 15 -14.36 3.09 13.09
N CYS A 16 -14.72 2.36 12.03
CA CYS A 16 -13.74 1.79 11.10
C CYS A 16 -12.91 2.81 10.30
N GLY A 17 -13.34 4.08 10.21
CA GLY A 17 -12.60 5.17 9.55
C GLY A 17 -12.76 5.27 8.04
N VAL A 18 -13.33 4.27 7.37
CA VAL A 18 -13.43 4.21 5.90
C VAL A 18 -14.11 5.45 5.30
N CYS A 19 -15.14 5.97 5.95
CA CYS A 19 -15.84 7.18 5.51
C CYS A 19 -15.00 8.47 5.63
N ALA A 20 -14.07 8.54 6.58
CA ALA A 20 -13.15 9.66 6.71
C ALA A 20 -12.10 9.61 5.58
N ASP A 21 -11.64 8.41 5.21
CA ASP A 21 -10.71 8.21 4.09
C ASP A 21 -11.39 8.48 2.74
N ALA A 22 -12.67 8.14 2.59
CA ALA A 22 -13.46 8.38 1.38
C ALA A 22 -13.94 9.83 1.23
N CYS A 23 -13.85 10.66 2.27
CA CYS A 23 -14.20 12.07 2.19
C CYS A 23 -13.04 12.88 1.59
N HIS A 24 -13.09 13.18 0.31
CA HIS A 24 -12.06 13.92 -0.40
C HIS A 24 -11.86 15.33 0.18
N GLU A 25 -12.91 15.96 0.68
CA GLU A 25 -12.89 17.30 1.28
C GLU A 25 -12.37 17.29 2.72
N GLY A 26 -12.31 16.12 3.37
CA GLY A 26 -11.86 15.99 4.75
C GLY A 26 -12.82 16.57 5.77
N ALA A 27 -14.15 16.46 5.52
CA ALA A 27 -15.20 16.93 6.40
C ALA A 27 -15.42 16.02 7.62
N ILE A 28 -15.02 14.73 7.54
CA ILE A 28 -15.26 13.70 8.55
C ILE A 28 -13.96 13.39 9.28
N ASP A 29 -14.02 13.32 10.62
CA ASP A 29 -12.93 12.80 11.46
C ASP A 29 -13.46 11.70 12.41
N ILE A 30 -12.55 10.91 12.99
CA ILE A 30 -12.89 9.91 14.01
C ILE A 30 -12.60 10.50 15.38
N ILE A 31 -13.66 10.68 16.17
CA ILE A 31 -13.61 11.21 17.53
C ILE A 31 -14.16 10.14 18.49
N ASP A 32 -13.41 9.80 19.51
CA ASP A 32 -13.76 8.78 20.52
C ASP A 32 -14.20 7.43 19.88
N GLY A 33 -13.53 7.05 18.78
CA GLY A 33 -13.83 5.80 18.07
C GLY A 33 -15.12 5.81 17.23
N LYS A 34 -15.68 6.98 16.95
CA LYS A 34 -16.87 7.17 16.10
C LYS A 34 -16.61 8.24 15.04
N ALA A 35 -17.19 8.05 13.86
CA ALA A 35 -17.12 9.05 12.80
C ALA A 35 -18.03 10.25 13.15
N GLU A 36 -17.52 11.45 12.94
CA GLU A 36 -18.26 12.71 13.11
C GLU A 36 -18.02 13.65 11.95
N LEU A 37 -19.06 14.37 11.54
CA LEU A 37 -18.95 15.47 10.60
C LEU A 37 -18.47 16.72 11.36
N VAL A 38 -17.17 16.96 11.35
CA VAL A 38 -16.53 18.02 12.15
C VAL A 38 -16.45 19.37 11.42
N ARG A 39 -16.49 19.32 10.09
CA ARG A 39 -16.39 20.52 9.22
C ARG A 39 -17.55 20.54 8.26
N GLU A 40 -18.69 21.06 8.69
CA GLU A 40 -19.89 21.09 7.85
C GLU A 40 -19.71 21.86 6.54
N HIS A 41 -18.95 22.96 6.58
CA HIS A 41 -18.64 23.75 5.40
C HIS A 41 -17.67 23.06 4.39
N PHE A 42 -17.06 21.94 4.77
CA PHE A 42 -16.27 21.11 3.88
C PHE A 42 -17.09 20.01 3.18
N CYS A 43 -18.25 19.66 3.73
CA CYS A 43 -19.11 18.65 3.10
C CYS A 43 -19.78 19.25 1.86
N ASP A 44 -19.50 18.71 0.67
CA ASP A 44 -20.15 19.11 -0.60
C ASP A 44 -21.57 18.56 -0.77
N GLY A 45 -21.93 17.52 0.00
CA GLY A 45 -23.25 16.87 -0.08
C GLY A 45 -23.37 15.86 -1.23
N LEU A 46 -22.27 15.48 -1.90
CA LEU A 46 -22.28 14.46 -2.97
C LEU A 46 -22.47 13.05 -2.40
N GLY A 47 -21.82 12.77 -1.26
CA GLY A 47 -22.08 11.55 -0.49
C GLY A 47 -21.23 10.35 -0.89
N ASP A 48 -20.01 10.54 -1.38
CA ASP A 48 -19.04 9.49 -1.70
C ASP A 48 -18.73 8.58 -0.50
N CYS A 49 -18.90 9.11 0.72
CA CYS A 49 -18.74 8.36 1.96
C CYS A 49 -19.89 7.36 2.26
N LEU A 50 -21.07 7.48 1.61
CA LEU A 50 -22.23 6.64 1.90
C LEU A 50 -22.02 5.17 1.48
N PRO A 51 -21.61 4.87 0.22
CA PRO A 51 -21.42 3.50 -0.23
C PRO A 51 -20.25 2.81 0.51
N GLU A 52 -19.32 3.58 1.04
CA GLU A 52 -18.14 3.07 1.73
C GLU A 52 -18.42 2.67 3.20
N CYS A 53 -19.59 3.02 3.75
CA CYS A 53 -19.92 2.70 5.12
C CYS A 53 -20.43 1.25 5.26
N PRO A 54 -19.66 0.32 5.86
CA PRO A 54 -20.05 -1.09 5.95
C PRO A 54 -21.24 -1.34 6.87
N THR A 55 -21.55 -0.39 7.77
CA THR A 55 -22.66 -0.51 8.72
C THR A 55 -23.89 0.30 8.31
N GLY A 56 -23.84 1.03 7.19
CA GLY A 56 -24.92 1.90 6.76
C GLY A 56 -25.25 3.01 7.77
N ALA A 57 -24.25 3.48 8.52
CA ALA A 57 -24.43 4.52 9.52
C ALA A 57 -24.56 5.93 8.94
N ILE A 58 -24.32 6.11 7.62
CA ILE A 58 -24.35 7.43 6.99
C ILE A 58 -25.61 7.57 6.13
N SER A 59 -26.25 8.71 6.26
CA SER A 59 -27.42 9.08 5.50
C SER A 59 -27.38 10.55 5.11
N PHE A 60 -28.23 10.97 4.19
CA PHE A 60 -28.45 12.38 3.90
C PHE A 60 -29.52 12.97 4.83
N GLU A 61 -29.33 14.22 5.19
CA GLU A 61 -30.38 15.07 5.80
C GLU A 61 -30.38 16.46 5.14
N GLU A 62 -31.55 17.09 5.06
CA GLU A 62 -31.68 18.48 4.67
C GLU A 62 -31.87 19.32 5.93
N ARG A 63 -30.91 20.18 6.21
CA ARG A 63 -30.96 21.10 7.36
C ARG A 63 -30.22 22.38 7.08
N GLU A 64 -30.38 23.31 7.99
CA GLU A 64 -29.58 24.52 7.95
C GLU A 64 -28.12 24.19 8.27
N ALA A 65 -27.23 24.51 7.32
CA ALA A 65 -25.80 24.31 7.43
C ALA A 65 -25.04 25.45 6.73
N PRO A 66 -23.77 25.69 7.09
CA PRO A 66 -22.89 26.61 6.37
C PRO A 66 -22.81 26.26 4.89
N ALA A 67 -22.61 27.25 4.02
CA ALA A 67 -22.34 27.01 2.61
C ALA A 67 -21.08 26.17 2.44
N TYR A 68 -21.01 25.41 1.36
CA TYR A 68 -19.77 24.71 0.97
C TYR A 68 -18.69 25.73 0.63
N ASP A 69 -17.52 25.56 1.21
CA ASP A 69 -16.37 26.45 1.06
C ASP A 69 -15.21 25.73 0.37
N GLU A 70 -15.22 25.80 -0.97
CA GLU A 70 -14.20 25.16 -1.80
C GLU A 70 -12.79 25.76 -1.56
N GLU A 71 -12.71 27.06 -1.23
CA GLU A 71 -11.41 27.72 -0.99
C GLU A 71 -10.81 27.21 0.32
N ALA A 72 -11.60 27.10 1.38
CA ALA A 72 -11.16 26.56 2.65
C ALA A 72 -10.75 25.07 2.54
N VAL A 73 -11.44 24.28 1.72
CA VAL A 73 -11.07 22.88 1.42
C VAL A 73 -9.70 22.82 0.72
N LYS A 74 -9.49 23.61 -0.33
CA LYS A 74 -8.21 23.68 -1.06
C LYS A 74 -7.06 24.14 -0.17
N GLU A 75 -7.29 25.15 0.67
CA GLU A 75 -6.28 25.61 1.63
C GLU A 75 -5.92 24.52 2.66
N ALA A 76 -6.92 23.79 3.18
CA ALA A 76 -6.69 22.70 4.12
C ALA A 76 -5.93 21.52 3.48
N GLN A 77 -6.25 21.18 2.24
CA GLN A 77 -5.53 20.18 1.46
C GLN A 77 -4.09 20.59 1.20
N ASN A 78 -3.84 21.84 0.78
CA ASN A 78 -2.50 22.38 0.56
C ASN A 78 -1.68 22.43 1.86
N LYS A 79 -2.29 22.79 3.00
CA LYS A 79 -1.65 22.75 4.32
C LYS A 79 -1.29 21.32 4.73
N LYS A 80 -2.17 20.34 4.48
CA LYS A 80 -1.87 18.91 4.72
C LYS A 80 -0.71 18.43 3.85
N ILE A 81 -0.64 18.84 2.58
CA ILE A 81 0.46 18.51 1.67
C ILE A 81 1.78 19.14 2.14
N ALA A 82 1.77 20.43 2.52
CA ALA A 82 2.94 21.14 3.02
C ALA A 82 3.41 20.59 4.40
N GLN A 83 2.49 20.24 5.29
CA GLN A 83 2.81 19.61 6.58
C GLN A 83 3.33 18.18 6.42
N ASN A 84 2.83 17.42 5.45
CA ASN A 84 3.36 16.09 5.13
C ASN A 84 4.77 16.15 4.52
N GLN A 85 5.15 17.25 3.88
CA GLN A 85 6.53 17.48 3.43
C GLN A 85 7.47 17.93 4.56
N ALA A 86 6.95 18.59 5.61
CA ALA A 86 7.73 19.07 6.76
C ALA A 86 7.75 18.12 7.96
N MET A 87 6.82 17.17 8.05
CA MET A 87 6.71 16.21 9.15
C MET A 87 6.58 14.78 8.62
N SER A 88 7.65 14.22 8.09
CA SER A 88 7.75 12.76 7.88
C SER A 88 8.03 12.01 9.19
N THR A 89 7.32 12.38 10.26
CA THR A 89 7.31 11.63 11.53
C THR A 89 5.90 11.55 12.08
N HIS A 90 5.31 10.34 12.03
CA HIS A 90 4.29 9.84 12.95
C HIS A 90 2.82 10.29 12.82
N THR A 91 2.12 10.04 11.68
CA THR A 91 0.67 9.78 11.74
C THR A 91 0.18 9.14 10.44
N GLY A 92 0.39 7.86 10.28
CA GLY A 92 -0.20 7.02 9.24
C GLY A 92 -0.43 5.64 9.82
N CYS A 93 -1.36 4.87 9.25
CA CYS A 93 -1.50 3.46 9.58
C CYS A 93 -0.12 2.79 9.59
N PRO A 94 0.29 2.07 10.65
CA PRO A 94 1.61 1.41 10.71
C PRO A 94 1.92 0.54 9.50
N GLY A 95 0.89 0.00 8.83
CA GLY A 95 1.01 -0.81 7.62
C GLY A 95 1.49 -0.06 6.38
N SER A 96 1.29 1.26 6.30
CA SER A 96 1.70 2.11 5.16
C SER A 96 2.96 2.94 5.43
N LYS A 97 3.52 2.87 6.63
CA LYS A 97 4.71 3.65 6.99
C LYS A 97 5.92 3.15 6.20
N ILE A 98 6.60 4.06 5.50
CA ILE A 98 7.83 3.75 4.76
C ILE A 98 8.95 3.46 5.76
N MET A 99 9.56 2.28 5.67
CA MET A 99 10.69 1.90 6.53
C MET A 99 11.75 1.16 5.71
N GLN A 100 12.99 1.59 5.86
CA GLN A 100 14.16 0.84 5.45
C GLN A 100 14.71 0.08 6.67
N ILE A 101 14.67 -1.24 6.62
CA ILE A 101 15.09 -2.09 7.72
C ILE A 101 16.59 -2.35 7.56
N ARG A 102 17.41 -1.61 8.31
CA ARG A 102 18.85 -1.86 8.39
C ARG A 102 19.10 -2.82 9.55
N ARG A 103 19.70 -3.96 9.25
CA ARG A 103 20.14 -4.93 10.25
C ARG A 103 21.64 -4.85 10.35
N THR A 104 22.14 -4.45 11.52
CA THR A 104 23.56 -4.58 11.86
C THR A 104 23.79 -6.05 12.21
N GLU A 105 24.60 -6.74 11.43
CA GLU A 105 25.13 -8.05 11.83
C GLU A 105 26.06 -7.81 13.02
N THR A 106 25.59 -8.16 14.22
CA THR A 106 26.47 -8.23 15.40
C THR A 106 27.32 -9.50 15.26
N PRO A 107 28.67 -9.39 15.42
CA PRO A 107 29.59 -10.53 15.25
C PRO A 107 29.46 -11.64 16.30
N GLU A 108 28.47 -11.65 17.16
CA GLU A 108 28.37 -12.54 18.32
C GLU A 108 27.42 -13.71 18.16
N SER A 109 27.47 -14.46 17.06
CA SER A 109 26.84 -15.78 17.07
C SER A 109 27.49 -16.79 16.13
N VAL A 110 28.82 -16.84 16.16
CA VAL A 110 29.53 -18.00 15.60
C VAL A 110 29.85 -18.95 16.72
N LYS A 111 28.90 -19.70 17.21
CA LYS A 111 29.06 -21.02 17.85
C LYS A 111 27.70 -21.64 18.11
N SER A 112 27.24 -22.51 17.25
CA SER A 112 26.75 -23.87 17.49
C SER A 112 25.82 -24.34 16.37
N SER A 113 26.18 -25.43 15.76
CA SER A 113 25.36 -26.51 15.19
C SER A 113 23.98 -26.17 14.63
N SER A 114 23.83 -26.30 13.31
CA SER A 114 22.61 -26.73 12.59
C SER A 114 21.25 -26.11 13.02
N THR A 115 21.19 -24.81 13.26
CA THR A 115 19.91 -24.08 13.29
C THR A 115 19.71 -23.35 11.97
N VAL A 116 18.64 -23.73 11.27
CA VAL A 116 18.13 -23.01 10.10
C VAL A 116 18.15 -21.52 10.42
N ASP A 117 18.76 -20.71 9.53
CA ASP A 117 18.87 -19.27 9.67
C ASP A 117 17.45 -18.63 9.67
N SER A 118 16.85 -18.55 10.85
CA SER A 118 15.45 -18.13 11.07
C SER A 118 15.28 -16.62 11.09
N VAL A 119 16.33 -15.84 10.74
CA VAL A 119 16.29 -14.38 10.75
C VAL A 119 15.65 -13.86 9.46
N SER A 120 14.61 -13.02 9.62
CA SER A 120 14.00 -12.35 8.47
C SER A 120 15.02 -11.53 7.70
N LYS A 121 15.00 -11.62 6.36
CA LYS A 121 15.90 -10.88 5.46
C LYS A 121 15.18 -9.67 4.81
N LEU A 122 13.99 -9.33 5.26
CA LEU A 122 13.22 -8.19 4.73
C LEU A 122 13.94 -6.87 5.03
N GLN A 123 14.01 -5.99 4.02
CA GLN A 123 14.76 -4.73 4.09
C GLN A 123 13.88 -3.48 3.92
N ASN A 124 12.63 -3.64 3.49
CA ASN A 124 11.71 -2.54 3.25
C ASN A 124 10.33 -2.79 3.85
N TRP A 125 9.62 -1.71 4.10
CA TRP A 125 8.20 -1.67 4.43
C TRP A 125 7.57 -0.42 3.83
N PRO A 126 6.35 -0.46 3.30
CA PRO A 126 5.48 -1.63 3.14
C PRO A 126 5.95 -2.59 2.04
N VAL A 127 5.44 -3.83 2.05
CA VAL A 127 5.76 -4.86 1.06
C VAL A 127 4.69 -5.00 -0.02
N GLN A 128 3.44 -4.69 0.28
CA GLN A 128 2.33 -4.77 -0.69
C GLN A 128 2.49 -3.73 -1.80
N ILE A 129 2.39 -4.15 -3.07
CA ILE A 129 2.49 -3.27 -4.24
C ILE A 129 1.52 -2.11 -4.13
N LYS A 130 0.28 -2.35 -3.70
CA LYS A 130 -0.75 -1.31 -3.54
C LYS A 130 -0.36 -0.24 -2.51
N LEU A 131 0.33 -0.62 -1.44
CA LEU A 131 0.72 0.28 -0.35
C LEU A 131 2.10 0.92 -0.56
N ALA A 132 2.97 0.29 -1.35
CA ALA A 132 4.31 0.81 -1.59
C ALA A 132 4.25 2.18 -2.27
N PRO A 133 5.07 3.17 -1.87
CA PRO A 133 5.15 4.45 -2.57
C PRO A 133 5.77 4.28 -3.95
N VAL A 134 5.51 5.22 -4.86
CA VAL A 134 6.16 5.23 -6.19
C VAL A 134 7.67 5.53 -6.08
N SER A 135 8.07 6.32 -5.08
CA SER A 135 9.47 6.65 -4.81
C SER A 135 9.77 6.53 -3.32
N ALA A 136 10.89 5.88 -2.99
CA ALA A 136 11.38 5.75 -1.63
C ALA A 136 12.91 5.54 -1.62
N PRO A 137 13.60 5.94 -0.55
CA PRO A 137 15.07 5.80 -0.46
C PRO A 137 15.57 4.37 -0.63
N TYR A 138 14.78 3.36 -0.26
CA TYR A 138 15.16 1.96 -0.38
C TYR A 138 15.14 1.44 -1.82
N PHE A 139 14.53 2.17 -2.77
CA PHE A 139 14.57 1.81 -4.19
C PHE A 139 15.86 2.22 -4.90
N ASP A 140 16.64 3.15 -4.31
CA ASP A 140 17.87 3.59 -4.96
C ASP A 140 18.93 2.48 -4.96
N GLY A 141 19.39 2.12 -6.15
CA GLY A 141 20.32 1.02 -6.36
C GLY A 141 19.74 -0.38 -6.06
N ALA A 142 18.42 -0.52 -5.96
CA ALA A 142 17.80 -1.75 -5.52
C ALA A 142 17.75 -2.83 -6.59
N LYS A 143 17.91 -4.08 -6.15
CA LYS A 143 17.43 -5.28 -6.86
C LYS A 143 16.00 -5.52 -6.42
N LEU A 144 15.04 -5.42 -7.35
CA LEU A 144 13.62 -5.51 -7.03
C LEU A 144 13.15 -6.96 -7.10
N LEU A 145 12.49 -7.44 -6.04
CA LEU A 145 11.75 -8.70 -6.02
C LEU A 145 10.27 -8.42 -6.13
N LEU A 146 9.61 -8.95 -7.15
CA LEU A 146 8.15 -8.96 -7.30
C LEU A 146 7.67 -10.38 -7.05
N ALA A 147 6.98 -10.63 -5.94
CA ALA A 147 6.56 -11.96 -5.56
C ALA A 147 5.03 -12.07 -5.41
N ALA A 148 4.47 -13.19 -5.88
CA ALA A 148 3.08 -13.49 -5.58
C ALA A 148 2.90 -13.84 -4.09
N ASP A 149 1.81 -13.41 -3.47
CA ASP A 149 1.58 -13.57 -2.02
C ASP A 149 1.78 -15.00 -1.51
N CYS A 150 1.41 -16.00 -2.30
CA CYS A 150 1.50 -17.41 -1.90
C CYS A 150 2.94 -17.96 -1.91
N THR A 151 3.87 -17.33 -2.60
CA THR A 151 5.22 -17.90 -2.86
C THR A 151 6.05 -18.09 -1.59
N ALA A 152 5.97 -17.14 -0.66
CA ALA A 152 6.68 -17.23 0.61
C ALA A 152 6.13 -18.30 1.55
N TYR A 153 4.88 -18.68 1.38
CA TYR A 153 4.27 -19.77 2.14
C TYR A 153 4.56 -21.14 1.53
N ALA A 154 4.67 -21.21 0.20
CA ALA A 154 4.95 -22.46 -0.49
C ALA A 154 6.44 -22.86 -0.40
N TYR A 155 7.35 -21.89 -0.49
CA TYR A 155 8.80 -22.12 -0.55
C TYR A 155 9.48 -21.87 0.79
N ALA A 156 9.96 -22.92 1.44
CA ALA A 156 10.47 -22.88 2.82
C ALA A 156 11.65 -21.92 3.03
N SER A 157 12.58 -21.79 2.07
CA SER A 157 13.78 -20.94 2.17
C SER A 157 13.58 -19.55 1.55
N PHE A 158 12.36 -19.07 1.42
CA PHE A 158 12.03 -17.85 0.67
C PHE A 158 12.84 -16.62 1.08
N HIS A 159 13.05 -16.41 2.38
CA HIS A 159 13.84 -15.29 2.88
C HIS A 159 15.31 -15.36 2.45
N LYS A 160 15.90 -16.56 2.47
CA LYS A 160 17.28 -16.77 2.12
C LYS A 160 17.53 -16.65 0.61
N ASP A 161 16.67 -17.29 -0.18
CA ASP A 161 16.95 -17.48 -1.60
C ASP A 161 16.37 -16.33 -2.45
N PHE A 162 15.29 -15.68 -2.01
CA PHE A 162 14.61 -14.65 -2.78
C PHE A 162 14.66 -13.27 -2.15
N ILE A 163 14.38 -13.11 -0.85
CA ILE A 163 14.29 -11.78 -0.19
C ILE A 163 15.68 -11.18 0.06
N GLN A 164 16.66 -12.00 0.40
CA GLN A 164 17.98 -11.51 0.79
C GLN A 164 18.59 -10.58 -0.27
N ASN A 165 19.02 -9.38 0.17
CA ASN A 165 19.60 -8.33 -0.67
C ASN A 165 18.68 -7.80 -1.79
N LYS A 166 17.37 -7.90 -1.59
CA LYS A 166 16.39 -7.33 -2.52
C LYS A 166 15.35 -6.49 -1.79
N VAL A 167 14.85 -5.48 -2.47
CA VAL A 167 13.63 -4.76 -2.08
C VAL A 167 12.45 -5.59 -2.56
N THR A 168 11.57 -5.95 -1.64
CA THR A 168 10.51 -6.91 -1.89
C THR A 168 9.16 -6.22 -2.00
N LEU A 169 8.46 -6.46 -3.10
CA LEU A 169 7.06 -6.09 -3.30
C LEU A 169 6.24 -7.34 -3.58
N ILE A 170 5.09 -7.45 -2.95
CA ILE A 170 4.20 -8.60 -3.09
C ILE A 170 2.80 -8.18 -3.54
N GLY A 171 2.05 -9.12 -4.12
CA GLY A 171 0.67 -8.90 -4.49
C GLY A 171 0.00 -10.13 -5.09
N CYS A 172 -1.34 -10.12 -5.07
CA CYS A 172 -2.16 -11.16 -5.70
C CYS A 172 -3.12 -10.53 -6.72
N PRO A 173 -2.87 -10.62 -8.03
CA PRO A 173 -3.72 -10.02 -9.05
C PRO A 173 -5.18 -10.48 -8.96
N LYS A 174 -5.39 -11.73 -8.52
CA LYS A 174 -6.72 -12.31 -8.38
C LYS A 174 -7.51 -11.69 -7.21
N LEU A 175 -6.87 -11.48 -6.06
CA LEU A 175 -7.52 -10.93 -4.87
C LEU A 175 -7.64 -9.41 -4.94
N ASP A 176 -6.60 -8.75 -5.42
CA ASP A 176 -6.55 -7.29 -5.48
C ASP A 176 -7.38 -6.69 -6.62
N GLN A 177 -7.71 -7.48 -7.64
CA GLN A 177 -8.50 -7.10 -8.82
C GLN A 177 -7.98 -5.82 -9.53
N VAL A 178 -6.66 -5.61 -9.52
CA VAL A 178 -6.01 -4.44 -10.12
C VAL A 178 -4.93 -4.85 -11.12
N ASP A 179 -4.68 -3.98 -12.11
CA ASP A 179 -3.49 -4.07 -12.96
C ASP A 179 -2.33 -3.33 -12.29
N TYR A 180 -1.34 -4.08 -11.83
CA TYR A 180 -0.16 -3.50 -11.20
C TYR A 180 0.78 -2.78 -12.19
N SER A 181 0.57 -2.94 -13.50
CA SER A 181 1.52 -2.48 -14.51
C SER A 181 1.79 -0.98 -14.44
N GLU A 182 0.78 -0.15 -14.20
CA GLU A 182 0.95 1.30 -14.11
C GLU A 182 1.81 1.69 -12.91
N LYS A 183 1.51 1.14 -11.74
CA LYS A 183 2.27 1.45 -10.52
C LYS A 183 3.69 0.92 -10.58
N LEU A 184 3.89 -0.30 -11.08
CA LEU A 184 5.22 -0.87 -11.28
C LEU A 184 6.02 -0.09 -12.32
N THR A 185 5.39 0.39 -13.39
CA THR A 185 6.02 1.30 -14.37
C THR A 185 6.52 2.55 -13.67
N ALA A 186 5.68 3.21 -12.88
CA ALA A 186 6.05 4.42 -12.16
C ALA A 186 7.19 4.18 -11.16
N ILE A 187 7.18 3.06 -10.44
CA ILE A 187 8.27 2.68 -9.52
C ILE A 187 9.58 2.49 -10.31
N ILE A 188 9.56 1.76 -11.42
CA ILE A 188 10.76 1.49 -12.21
C ILE A 188 11.29 2.78 -12.85
N GLN A 189 10.41 3.65 -13.37
CA GLN A 189 10.79 4.91 -14.01
C GLN A 189 11.45 5.89 -13.04
N ASN A 190 10.87 6.05 -11.85
CA ASN A 190 11.27 7.11 -10.91
C ASN A 190 12.41 6.72 -9.98
N ASN A 191 12.90 5.46 -10.02
CA ASN A 191 13.94 4.99 -9.12
C ASN A 191 15.08 4.31 -9.88
N ASN A 192 16.26 4.27 -9.28
CA ASN A 192 17.44 3.61 -9.83
C ASN A 192 17.41 2.10 -9.52
N ILE A 193 16.55 1.36 -10.23
CA ILE A 193 16.45 -0.10 -10.07
C ILE A 193 17.56 -0.78 -10.89
N GLN A 194 18.25 -1.75 -10.28
CA GLN A 194 19.32 -2.49 -10.94
C GLN A 194 18.85 -3.74 -11.69
N SER A 195 17.88 -4.45 -11.13
CA SER A 195 17.33 -5.68 -11.72
C SER A 195 15.95 -6.00 -11.17
N VAL A 196 15.19 -6.84 -11.87
CA VAL A 196 13.86 -7.29 -11.44
C VAL A 196 13.81 -8.81 -11.42
N THR A 197 13.46 -9.40 -10.28
CA THR A 197 13.17 -10.82 -10.13
C THR A 197 11.68 -10.99 -9.87
N ILE A 198 11.00 -11.78 -10.70
CA ILE A 198 9.58 -12.08 -10.56
C ILE A 198 9.46 -13.51 -10.05
N VAL A 199 8.80 -13.70 -8.91
CA VAL A 199 8.55 -15.02 -8.34
C VAL A 199 7.05 -15.26 -8.28
N ARG A 200 6.59 -16.31 -8.94
CA ARG A 200 5.17 -16.64 -9.03
C ARG A 200 4.91 -18.12 -8.73
N MET A 201 3.67 -18.44 -8.40
CA MET A 201 3.23 -19.82 -8.36
C MET A 201 2.93 -20.34 -9.77
N GLU A 202 2.97 -21.66 -9.96
CA GLU A 202 2.60 -22.33 -11.21
C GLU A 202 1.14 -22.12 -11.63
N VAL A 203 0.28 -21.76 -10.66
CA VAL A 203 -1.15 -21.60 -10.89
C VAL A 203 -1.48 -20.44 -11.84
N PRO A 204 -2.50 -20.58 -12.70
CA PRO A 204 -2.80 -19.60 -13.76
C PRO A 204 -3.05 -18.18 -13.24
N CYS A 205 -3.65 -18.01 -12.04
CA CYS A 205 -3.94 -16.69 -11.48
C CYS A 205 -2.69 -15.85 -11.23
N CYS A 206 -1.51 -16.47 -11.02
CA CYS A 206 -0.26 -15.74 -10.83
C CYS A 206 0.36 -15.22 -12.15
N GLY A 207 -0.15 -15.65 -13.31
CA GLY A 207 0.27 -15.11 -14.61
C GLY A 207 0.02 -13.62 -14.76
N GLY A 208 -1.00 -13.09 -14.08
CA GLY A 208 -1.29 -11.64 -14.07
C GLY A 208 -0.17 -10.79 -13.46
N LEU A 209 0.52 -11.27 -12.43
CA LEU A 209 1.68 -10.57 -11.85
C LEU A 209 2.86 -10.53 -12.83
N GLU A 210 3.14 -11.65 -13.48
CA GLU A 210 4.19 -11.73 -14.49
C GLU A 210 3.91 -10.80 -15.68
N MET A 211 2.66 -10.82 -16.20
CA MET A 211 2.24 -9.95 -17.29
C MET A 211 2.36 -8.47 -16.91
N ALA A 212 1.91 -8.09 -15.72
CA ALA A 212 2.00 -6.71 -15.22
C ALA A 212 3.47 -6.26 -15.09
N ALA A 213 4.34 -7.11 -14.57
CA ALA A 213 5.77 -6.83 -14.45
C ALA A 213 6.46 -6.66 -15.80
N LYS A 214 6.18 -7.56 -16.77
CA LYS A 214 6.70 -7.46 -18.13
C LYS A 214 6.25 -6.18 -18.84
N LYS A 215 4.96 -5.84 -18.72
CA LYS A 215 4.40 -4.61 -19.27
C LYS A 215 5.03 -3.37 -18.62
N ALA A 216 5.27 -3.41 -17.30
CA ALA A 216 5.94 -2.33 -16.58
C ALA A 216 7.39 -2.14 -17.05
N LEU A 217 8.13 -3.21 -17.24
CA LEU A 217 9.50 -3.16 -17.78
C LEU A 217 9.52 -2.53 -19.18
N GLN A 218 8.62 -2.93 -20.07
CA GLN A 218 8.48 -2.36 -21.41
C GLN A 218 8.13 -0.87 -21.37
N ASN A 219 7.13 -0.50 -20.57
CA ASN A 219 6.64 0.89 -20.49
C ASN A 219 7.62 1.81 -19.76
N SER A 220 8.52 1.27 -18.93
CA SER A 220 9.49 2.09 -18.19
C SER A 220 10.53 2.75 -19.08
N GLY A 221 10.76 2.22 -20.30
CA GLY A 221 11.81 2.67 -21.19
C GLY A 221 13.24 2.36 -20.71
N LYS A 222 13.39 1.66 -19.58
CA LYS A 222 14.69 1.26 -19.03
C LYS A 222 15.06 -0.15 -19.45
N PHE A 223 16.31 -0.33 -19.83
CA PHE A 223 16.85 -1.67 -20.12
C PHE A 223 17.41 -2.27 -18.83
N LEU A 224 16.63 -3.15 -18.19
CA LEU A 224 16.98 -3.79 -16.92
C LEU A 224 17.05 -5.31 -17.10
N PRO A 225 18.04 -5.98 -16.50
CA PRO A 225 18.03 -7.43 -16.41
C PRO A 225 16.86 -7.90 -15.55
N TRP A 226 16.13 -8.90 -16.04
CA TRP A 226 15.02 -9.49 -15.32
C TRP A 226 14.94 -11.00 -15.52
N GLN A 227 14.29 -11.69 -14.57
CA GLN A 227 14.03 -13.12 -14.61
C GLN A 227 12.70 -13.47 -13.99
N VAL A 228 12.12 -14.59 -14.40
CA VAL A 228 10.92 -15.18 -13.81
C VAL A 228 11.29 -16.52 -13.20
N ILE A 229 10.84 -16.75 -11.97
CA ILE A 229 11.00 -18.02 -11.27
C ILE A 229 9.60 -18.50 -10.89
N THR A 230 9.29 -19.73 -11.28
CA THR A 230 8.01 -20.36 -10.96
C THR A 230 8.19 -21.34 -9.80
N ILE A 231 7.30 -21.28 -8.81
CA ILE A 231 7.25 -22.19 -7.66
C ILE A 231 6.02 -23.08 -7.81
N GLY A 232 6.23 -24.37 -7.71
CA GLY A 232 5.16 -25.37 -7.65
C GLY A 232 4.43 -25.33 -6.30
N ILE A 233 3.21 -25.87 -6.27
CA ILE A 233 2.45 -26.01 -5.03
C ILE A 233 3.12 -26.98 -4.04
N ASP A 234 4.04 -27.79 -4.51
CA ASP A 234 4.90 -28.68 -3.70
C ASP A 234 6.11 -27.95 -3.06
N GLY A 235 6.25 -26.65 -3.32
CA GLY A 235 7.31 -25.81 -2.78
C GLY A 235 8.66 -25.94 -3.50
N LYS A 236 8.71 -26.49 -4.70
CA LYS A 236 9.93 -26.55 -5.53
C LYS A 236 9.91 -25.51 -6.63
N THR A 237 11.09 -25.08 -7.06
CA THR A 237 11.21 -24.27 -8.28
C THR A 237 11.00 -25.14 -9.52
N ILE A 238 10.22 -24.62 -10.46
CA ILE A 238 9.98 -25.23 -11.76
C ILE A 238 10.83 -24.45 -12.78
N GLU A 239 11.64 -25.17 -13.53
CA GLU A 239 12.43 -24.62 -14.64
C GLU A 239 11.57 -24.36 -15.89
#